data_2bcd5ed82bfddec5cbcc70a5c57633ee
#
_entry.id   2bcd5ed82bfddec5cbcc70a5c57633ee
#
_cell.length_a   1.000
_cell.length_b   1.000
_cell.length_c   1.000
_cell.angle_alpha   90.00
_cell.angle_beta   90.00
_cell.angle_gamma   90.00
#
_symmetry.space_group_name_H-M   'P 1'
#
loop_
_entity.id
_entity.type
_entity.pdbx_description
1 polymer ?
#
loop_
_entity_poly.entity_id
_entity_poly.type
_entity_poly.pdbx_seq_one_letter_code
_entity_poly.pdbx_strand_id
1 'polypeptide(L)'
;MLASQVSNGDASAAGSCESAEECFAAAAQPKERLGNQLTKDQVSALKLERLRLVTERFPGSVWAKRAGVLSGVLLVERNPAAAMPFLRAGQRDLPVLDDYLRLWMGEAMLHLGDAKEAAGLFESVIQAVPDSNLSSLVALRAGEAWYQAASCPEALGWLAKAV
;
A
#
# COMPACT_ATOMS: atom_id res chain seq x y z
N MET A 1 -35.00 24.92 -0.92
CA MET A 1 -35.02 23.54 -1.39
C MET A 1 -34.31 23.52 -2.74
N LEU A 2 -33.02 23.23 -2.76
CA LEU A 2 -32.26 22.98 -3.99
C LEU A 2 -31.53 21.66 -3.77
N ALA A 3 -32.14 20.58 -4.26
CA ALA A 3 -31.51 19.27 -4.30
C ALA A 3 -30.42 19.30 -5.37
N SER A 4 -29.17 19.28 -4.94
CA SER A 4 -28.01 19.10 -5.83
C SER A 4 -28.10 17.73 -6.46
N GLN A 5 -28.36 17.68 -7.75
CA GLN A 5 -28.19 16.48 -8.57
C GLN A 5 -26.70 16.21 -8.66
N VAL A 6 -26.20 15.23 -7.89
CA VAL A 6 -24.91 14.60 -8.15
C VAL A 6 -25.13 13.75 -9.40
N SER A 7 -24.53 14.20 -10.49
CA SER A 7 -24.63 13.52 -11.78
C SER A 7 -23.96 12.15 -11.71
N ASN A 8 -24.70 11.11 -12.03
CA ASN A 8 -24.31 9.69 -12.13
C ASN A 8 -23.28 9.39 -13.26
N GLY A 9 -22.42 10.34 -13.61
CA GLY A 9 -21.47 10.20 -14.74
C GLY A 9 -20.24 9.34 -14.45
N ASP A 10 -19.86 9.12 -13.20
CA ASP A 10 -18.56 8.54 -12.85
C ASP A 10 -18.56 7.02 -12.54
N ALA A 11 -19.72 6.43 -12.33
CA ALA A 11 -19.82 4.97 -12.17
C ALA A 11 -19.62 4.21 -13.49
N SER A 12 -19.75 4.89 -14.63
CA SER A 12 -19.70 4.29 -15.98
C SER A 12 -18.29 3.86 -16.42
N ALA A 13 -17.21 4.50 -15.93
CA ALA A 13 -15.86 4.17 -16.40
C ALA A 13 -15.30 2.86 -15.81
N ALA A 14 -15.75 2.44 -14.64
CA ALA A 14 -15.40 1.15 -14.05
C ALA A 14 -16.30 0.00 -14.59
N GLY A 15 -17.44 0.33 -15.23
CA GLY A 15 -18.37 -0.64 -15.78
C GLY A 15 -18.05 -1.14 -17.19
N SER A 16 -17.14 -0.48 -17.92
CA SER A 16 -16.87 -0.75 -19.34
C SER A 16 -15.60 -1.55 -19.62
N CYS A 17 -14.78 -1.88 -18.59
CA CYS A 17 -13.60 -2.71 -18.80
C CYS A 17 -13.99 -4.19 -18.95
N GLU A 18 -13.43 -4.88 -19.95
CA GLU A 18 -13.80 -6.27 -20.29
C GLU A 18 -12.89 -7.32 -19.64
N SER A 19 -11.64 -6.95 -19.34
CA SER A 19 -10.65 -7.83 -18.72
C SER A 19 -10.20 -7.35 -17.34
N ALA A 20 -9.67 -8.30 -16.53
CA ALA A 20 -9.11 -7.99 -15.22
C ALA A 20 -7.95 -6.99 -15.32
N GLU A 21 -7.12 -7.09 -16.35
CA GLU A 21 -6.00 -6.20 -16.62
C GLU A 21 -6.46 -4.77 -16.89
N GLU A 22 -7.41 -4.61 -17.81
CA GLU A 22 -7.98 -3.29 -18.14
C GLU A 22 -8.63 -2.63 -16.94
N CYS A 23 -9.41 -3.39 -16.16
CA CYS A 23 -10.07 -2.89 -14.97
C CYS A 23 -9.04 -2.45 -13.92
N PHE A 24 -7.97 -3.23 -13.72
CA PHE A 24 -6.88 -2.88 -12.82
C PHE A 24 -6.14 -1.63 -13.28
N ALA A 25 -5.77 -1.54 -14.57
CA ALA A 25 -5.09 -0.37 -15.12
C ALA A 25 -5.93 0.91 -14.98
N ALA A 26 -7.24 0.81 -15.25
CA ALA A 26 -8.17 1.93 -15.06
C ALA A 26 -8.35 2.32 -13.58
N ALA A 27 -8.27 1.35 -12.66
CA ALA A 27 -8.35 1.59 -11.22
C ALA A 27 -7.07 2.23 -10.67
N ALA A 28 -5.90 1.73 -11.09
CA ALA A 28 -4.60 2.18 -10.62
C ALA A 28 -4.26 3.61 -11.10
N GLN A 29 -4.66 3.95 -12.33
CA GLN A 29 -4.43 5.25 -12.95
C GLN A 29 -5.77 5.83 -13.42
N PRO A 30 -6.59 6.40 -12.53
CA PRO A 30 -7.79 7.08 -12.95
C PRO A 30 -7.36 8.23 -13.88
N LYS A 31 -7.68 8.09 -15.18
CA LYS A 31 -7.38 9.12 -16.17
C LYS A 31 -8.02 10.42 -15.70
N GLU A 32 -7.25 11.49 -15.75
CA GLU A 32 -7.55 12.85 -15.27
C GLU A 32 -8.71 13.55 -16.04
N ARG A 33 -9.80 12.85 -16.31
CA ARG A 33 -11.01 13.47 -16.88
C ARG A 33 -11.80 14.31 -15.86
N LEU A 34 -11.46 14.15 -14.58
CA LEU A 34 -12.00 14.97 -13.50
C LEU A 34 -10.96 16.07 -13.23
N GLY A 35 -10.94 17.09 -14.05
CA GLY A 35 -10.00 18.20 -13.94
C GLY A 35 -9.64 18.57 -12.50
N ASN A 36 -8.57 19.30 -12.27
CA ASN A 36 -7.88 19.75 -11.03
C ASN A 36 -8.70 19.96 -9.73
N GLN A 37 -9.80 19.26 -9.52
CA GLN A 37 -10.77 19.48 -8.45
C GLN A 37 -10.79 18.42 -7.35
N LEU A 38 -10.12 17.24 -7.54
CA LEU A 38 -10.11 16.21 -6.52
C LEU A 38 -8.91 16.35 -5.57
N THR A 39 -9.16 16.29 -4.27
CA THR A 39 -8.11 16.19 -3.26
C THR A 39 -7.41 14.83 -3.35
N LYS A 40 -6.17 14.72 -2.81
CA LYS A 40 -5.47 13.43 -2.69
C LYS A 40 -6.34 12.36 -2.04
N ASP A 41 -7.16 12.76 -1.07
CA ASP A 41 -8.05 11.89 -0.34
C ASP A 41 -9.18 11.34 -1.20
N GLN A 42 -9.80 12.19 -1.99
CA GLN A 42 -10.84 11.77 -2.93
C GLN A 42 -10.30 10.86 -4.03
N VAL A 43 -9.10 11.15 -4.54
CA VAL A 43 -8.43 10.29 -5.52
C VAL A 43 -8.13 8.90 -4.93
N SER A 44 -7.62 8.84 -3.70
CA SER A 44 -7.32 7.56 -3.04
C SER A 44 -8.59 6.76 -2.73
N ALA A 45 -9.66 7.42 -2.28
CA ALA A 45 -10.94 6.77 -2.04
C ALA A 45 -11.53 6.19 -3.34
N LEU A 46 -11.46 6.94 -4.44
CA LEU A 46 -11.90 6.48 -5.76
C LEU A 46 -11.07 5.28 -6.25
N LYS A 47 -9.74 5.33 -6.06
CA LYS A 47 -8.87 4.19 -6.39
C LYS A 47 -9.24 2.95 -5.59
N LEU A 48 -9.42 3.07 -4.28
CA LEU A 48 -9.80 1.95 -3.42
C LEU A 48 -11.11 1.32 -3.86
N GLU A 49 -12.12 2.12 -4.18
CA GLU A 49 -13.42 1.62 -4.67
C GLU A 49 -13.27 0.87 -5.99
N ARG A 50 -12.51 1.42 -6.95
CA ARG A 50 -12.27 0.76 -8.25
C ARG A 50 -11.45 -0.52 -8.10
N LEU A 51 -10.44 -0.55 -7.23
CA LEU A 51 -9.65 -1.76 -6.95
C LEU A 51 -10.50 -2.85 -6.31
N ARG A 52 -11.45 -2.47 -5.43
CA ARG A 52 -12.44 -3.40 -4.86
C ARG A 52 -13.25 -4.08 -5.96
N LEU A 53 -13.74 -3.31 -6.94
CA LEU A 53 -14.49 -3.87 -8.08
C LEU A 53 -13.66 -4.87 -8.90
N VAL A 54 -12.35 -4.66 -9.05
CA VAL A 54 -11.46 -5.64 -9.71
C VAL A 54 -11.43 -6.95 -8.94
N THR A 55 -11.32 -6.91 -7.61
CA THR A 55 -11.28 -8.13 -6.78
C THR A 55 -12.61 -8.88 -6.80
N GLU A 56 -13.72 -8.17 -6.86
CA GLU A 56 -15.07 -8.78 -6.90
C GLU A 56 -15.43 -9.37 -8.25
N ARG A 57 -15.07 -8.71 -9.34
CA ARG A 57 -15.39 -9.19 -10.71
C ARG A 57 -14.47 -10.31 -11.20
N PHE A 58 -13.22 -10.32 -10.76
CA PHE A 58 -12.19 -11.25 -11.24
C PHE A 58 -11.48 -11.97 -10.09
N PRO A 59 -12.22 -12.64 -9.18
CA PRO A 59 -11.63 -13.27 -8.00
C PRO A 59 -10.58 -14.31 -8.41
N GLY A 60 -9.46 -14.35 -7.71
CA GLY A 60 -8.36 -15.28 -7.97
C GLY A 60 -7.42 -14.89 -9.12
N SER A 61 -7.78 -13.91 -9.96
CA SER A 61 -6.87 -13.44 -11.00
C SER A 61 -5.61 -12.78 -10.42
N VAL A 62 -4.50 -12.77 -11.18
CA VAL A 62 -3.28 -12.05 -10.77
C VAL A 62 -3.55 -10.56 -10.59
N TRP A 63 -4.48 -10.00 -11.35
CA TRP A 63 -4.85 -8.58 -11.26
C TRP A 63 -5.66 -8.27 -10.00
N ALA A 64 -6.54 -9.18 -9.56
CA ALA A 64 -7.22 -9.06 -8.27
C ALA A 64 -6.22 -9.12 -7.10
N LYS A 65 -5.21 -10.00 -7.16
CA LYS A 65 -4.14 -10.05 -6.16
C LYS A 65 -3.33 -8.75 -6.12
N ARG A 66 -2.97 -8.20 -7.28
CA ARG A 66 -2.31 -6.88 -7.40
C ARG A 66 -3.19 -5.75 -6.89
N ALA A 67 -4.50 -5.80 -7.17
CA ALA A 67 -5.46 -4.82 -6.66
C ALA A 67 -5.53 -4.85 -5.12
N GLY A 68 -5.49 -6.03 -4.52
CA GLY A 68 -5.41 -6.19 -3.07
C GLY A 68 -4.15 -5.55 -2.49
N VAL A 69 -2.97 -5.83 -3.06
CA VAL A 69 -1.70 -5.21 -2.62
C VAL A 69 -1.76 -3.69 -2.73
N LEU A 70 -2.20 -3.16 -3.87
CA LEU A 70 -2.29 -1.71 -4.07
C LEU A 70 -3.30 -1.06 -3.11
N SER A 71 -4.39 -1.76 -2.78
CA SER A 71 -5.35 -1.31 -1.76
C SER A 71 -4.69 -1.23 -0.38
N GLY A 72 -3.88 -2.24 -0.01
CA GLY A 72 -3.10 -2.23 1.22
C GLY A 72 -2.17 -1.03 1.29
N VAL A 73 -1.39 -0.78 0.24
CA VAL A 73 -0.46 0.37 0.16
C VAL A 73 -1.19 1.71 0.31
N LEU A 74 -2.32 1.88 -0.37
CA LEU A 74 -3.13 3.12 -0.27
C LEU A 74 -3.73 3.34 1.13
N LEU A 75 -3.87 2.29 1.92
CA LEU A 75 -4.43 2.34 3.27
C LEU A 75 -3.38 2.58 4.35
N VAL A 76 -2.09 2.39 4.10
CA VAL A 76 -1.02 2.46 5.12
C VAL A 76 -1.10 3.73 5.97
N GLU A 77 -1.18 4.89 5.35
CA GLU A 77 -1.22 6.18 6.07
C GLU A 77 -2.59 6.51 6.67
N ARG A 78 -3.68 6.00 6.09
CA ARG A 78 -5.05 6.42 6.41
C ARG A 78 -5.75 5.50 7.38
N ASN A 79 -5.56 4.21 7.19
CA ASN A 79 -6.13 3.14 8.00
C ASN A 79 -5.16 1.97 8.03
N PRO A 80 -4.03 2.10 8.76
CA PRO A 80 -2.98 1.09 8.79
C PRO A 80 -3.48 -0.27 9.29
N ALA A 81 -4.44 -0.29 10.20
CA ALA A 81 -5.06 -1.54 10.65
C ALA A 81 -5.78 -2.27 9.50
N ALA A 82 -6.49 -1.54 8.64
CA ALA A 82 -7.15 -2.12 7.47
C ALA A 82 -6.17 -2.48 6.34
N ALA A 83 -4.97 -1.87 6.29
CA ALA A 83 -3.93 -2.20 5.31
C ALA A 83 -3.35 -3.60 5.54
N MET A 84 -3.15 -4.00 6.78
CA MET A 84 -2.44 -5.22 7.18
C MET A 84 -2.98 -6.52 6.54
N PRO A 85 -4.29 -6.80 6.53
CA PRO A 85 -4.82 -7.99 5.87
C PRO A 85 -4.47 -8.08 4.38
N PHE A 86 -4.50 -6.96 3.65
CA PHE A 86 -4.15 -6.91 2.23
C PHE A 86 -2.66 -7.16 2.00
N LEU A 87 -1.79 -6.54 2.80
CA LEU A 87 -0.34 -6.71 2.68
C LEU A 87 0.08 -8.14 3.02
N ARG A 88 -0.48 -8.75 4.08
CA ARG A 88 -0.24 -10.16 4.43
C ARG A 88 -0.77 -11.13 3.37
N ALA A 89 -1.90 -10.84 2.75
CA ALA A 89 -2.38 -11.62 1.61
C ALA A 89 -1.41 -11.52 0.43
N GLY A 90 -0.90 -10.31 0.16
CA GLY A 90 0.11 -10.06 -0.86
C GLY A 90 1.37 -10.91 -0.70
N GLN A 91 1.88 -11.09 0.53
CA GLN A 91 3.06 -11.94 0.79
C GLN A 91 2.83 -13.40 0.36
N ARG A 92 1.63 -13.95 0.57
CA ARG A 92 1.31 -15.31 0.15
C ARG A 92 1.10 -15.42 -1.35
N ASP A 93 0.45 -14.42 -1.94
CA ASP A 93 -0.07 -14.47 -3.31
C ASP A 93 0.91 -13.94 -4.35
N LEU A 94 1.83 -13.06 -3.95
CA LEU A 94 2.83 -12.40 -4.79
C LEU A 94 4.20 -12.34 -4.10
N PRO A 95 4.85 -13.51 -3.83
CA PRO A 95 6.10 -13.57 -3.06
C PRO A 95 7.25 -12.78 -3.69
N VAL A 96 7.19 -12.48 -4.97
CA VAL A 96 8.17 -11.62 -5.68
C VAL A 96 8.18 -10.18 -5.13
N LEU A 97 7.16 -9.76 -4.38
CA LEU A 97 7.04 -8.44 -3.76
C LEU A 97 7.32 -8.47 -2.24
N ASP A 98 7.89 -9.56 -1.69
CA ASP A 98 8.01 -9.75 -0.25
C ASP A 98 8.77 -8.62 0.45
N ASP A 99 9.85 -8.10 -0.15
CA ASP A 99 10.61 -6.98 0.37
C ASP A 99 9.78 -5.68 0.45
N TYR A 100 9.06 -5.34 -0.60
CA TYR A 100 8.14 -4.21 -0.62
C TYR A 100 6.99 -4.37 0.38
N LEU A 101 6.44 -5.58 0.50
CA LEU A 101 5.32 -5.85 1.39
C LEU A 101 5.74 -5.75 2.86
N ARG A 102 6.94 -6.22 3.22
CA ARG A 102 7.52 -6.02 4.56
C ARG A 102 7.76 -4.55 4.85
N LEU A 103 8.29 -3.79 3.88
CA LEU A 103 8.45 -2.34 4.01
C LEU A 103 7.10 -1.68 4.34
N TRP A 104 6.05 -1.94 3.55
CA TRP A 104 4.74 -1.34 3.77
C TRP A 104 4.06 -1.79 5.06
N MET A 105 4.27 -3.04 5.49
CA MET A 105 3.81 -3.50 6.80
C MET A 105 4.55 -2.80 7.94
N GLY A 106 5.85 -2.57 7.81
CA GLY A 106 6.62 -1.79 8.77
C GLY A 106 6.12 -0.34 8.89
N GLU A 107 5.85 0.32 7.75
CA GLU A 107 5.23 1.65 7.74
C GLU A 107 3.86 1.65 8.44
N ALA A 108 3.02 0.65 8.16
CA ALA A 108 1.72 0.53 8.82
C ALA A 108 1.87 0.36 10.35
N MET A 109 2.86 -0.42 10.82
CA MET A 109 3.13 -0.57 12.25
C MET A 109 3.62 0.73 12.89
N LEU A 110 4.44 1.53 12.20
CA LEU A 110 4.81 2.88 12.68
C LEU A 110 3.58 3.77 12.86
N HIS A 111 2.66 3.76 11.90
CA HIS A 111 1.41 4.52 12.01
C HIS A 111 0.48 4.01 13.11
N LEU A 112 0.58 2.74 13.49
CA LEU A 112 -0.14 2.15 14.64
C LEU A 112 0.55 2.45 15.99
N GLY A 113 1.77 3.00 15.97
CA GLY A 113 2.57 3.29 17.16
C GLY A 113 3.37 2.09 17.67
N ASP A 114 3.42 0.98 16.94
CA ASP A 114 4.21 -0.19 17.28
C ASP A 114 5.58 -0.16 16.61
N ALA A 115 6.43 0.77 17.10
CA ALA A 115 7.74 1.03 16.54
C ALA A 115 8.69 -0.19 16.63
N LYS A 116 8.54 -1.03 17.67
CA LYS A 116 9.38 -2.22 17.83
C LYS A 116 9.06 -3.29 16.80
N GLU A 117 7.78 -3.55 16.53
CA GLU A 117 7.36 -4.48 15.49
C GLU A 117 7.70 -3.95 14.10
N ALA A 118 7.57 -2.64 13.88
CA ALA A 118 7.99 -1.99 12.65
C ALA A 118 9.49 -2.20 12.38
N ALA A 119 10.35 -1.99 13.38
CA ALA A 119 11.78 -2.24 13.27
C ALA A 119 12.09 -3.68 12.84
N GLY A 120 11.47 -4.66 13.49
CA GLY A 120 11.61 -6.08 13.14
C GLY A 120 11.18 -6.39 11.71
N LEU A 121 10.11 -5.75 11.20
CA LEU A 121 9.67 -5.89 9.82
C LEU A 121 10.70 -5.32 8.83
N PHE A 122 11.26 -4.13 9.08
CA PHE A 122 12.30 -3.55 8.24
C PHE A 122 13.58 -4.41 8.23
N GLU A 123 14.03 -4.89 9.39
CA GLU A 123 15.17 -5.80 9.49
C GLU A 123 14.95 -7.08 8.68
N SER A 124 13.74 -7.63 8.74
CA SER A 124 13.39 -8.85 8.04
C SER A 124 13.47 -8.74 6.50
N VAL A 125 13.44 -7.53 5.93
CA VAL A 125 13.66 -7.30 4.50
C VAL A 125 15.08 -7.72 4.13
N ILE A 126 16.08 -7.23 4.87
CA ILE A 126 17.50 -7.54 4.59
C ILE A 126 17.79 -9.03 4.82
N GLN A 127 17.14 -9.65 5.79
CA GLN A 127 17.32 -11.08 6.08
C GLN A 127 16.69 -11.97 4.99
N ALA A 128 15.51 -11.59 4.50
CA ALA A 128 14.77 -12.39 3.52
C ALA A 128 15.24 -12.13 2.07
N VAL A 129 15.65 -10.90 1.75
CA VAL A 129 16.08 -10.46 0.42
C VAL A 129 17.34 -9.61 0.55
N PRO A 130 18.54 -10.23 0.77
CA PRO A 130 19.78 -9.50 1.01
C PRO A 130 20.17 -8.53 -0.11
N ASP A 131 19.83 -8.88 -1.36
CA ASP A 131 20.14 -8.08 -2.56
C ASP A 131 19.01 -7.12 -2.96
N SER A 132 18.05 -6.86 -2.04
CA SER A 132 16.96 -5.90 -2.30
C SER A 132 17.50 -4.49 -2.53
N ASN A 133 16.97 -3.84 -3.55
CA ASN A 133 17.23 -2.41 -3.81
C ASN A 133 16.72 -1.50 -2.67
N LEU A 134 15.95 -2.06 -1.72
CA LEU A 134 15.43 -1.36 -0.56
C LEU A 134 16.40 -1.39 0.65
N SER A 135 17.53 -2.10 0.58
CA SER A 135 18.40 -2.36 1.74
C SER A 135 18.80 -1.10 2.50
N SER A 136 19.27 -0.05 1.82
CA SER A 136 19.61 1.23 2.47
C SER A 136 18.38 1.93 3.07
N LEU A 137 17.25 1.92 2.36
CA LEU A 137 16.01 2.52 2.83
C LEU A 137 15.51 1.80 4.09
N VAL A 138 15.43 0.47 4.08
CA VAL A 138 14.93 -0.27 5.23
C VAL A 138 15.88 -0.22 6.42
N ALA A 139 17.20 -0.10 6.19
CA ALA A 139 18.17 0.15 7.27
C ALA A 139 17.91 1.49 7.94
N LEU A 140 17.66 2.55 7.17
CA LEU A 140 17.26 3.86 7.69
C LEU A 140 15.96 3.75 8.50
N ARG A 141 14.93 3.13 7.92
CA ARG A 141 13.62 2.99 8.59
C ARG A 141 13.69 2.13 9.85
N ALA A 142 14.51 1.06 9.86
CA ALA A 142 14.78 0.27 11.07
C ALA A 142 15.41 1.12 12.16
N GLY A 143 16.41 1.93 11.81
CA GLY A 143 17.06 2.84 12.76
C GLY A 143 16.09 3.89 13.34
N GLU A 144 15.24 4.49 12.49
CA GLU A 144 14.20 5.43 12.94
C GLU A 144 13.17 4.74 13.86
N ALA A 145 12.74 3.52 13.52
CA ALA A 145 11.80 2.75 14.31
C ALA A 145 12.39 2.37 15.67
N TRP A 146 13.64 1.91 15.73
CA TRP A 146 14.33 1.64 17.00
C TRP A 146 14.52 2.90 17.86
N TYR A 147 14.78 4.04 17.23
CA TYR A 147 14.83 5.31 17.94
C TYR A 147 13.47 5.66 18.57
N GLN A 148 12.38 5.50 17.83
CA GLN A 148 11.02 5.70 18.35
C GLN A 148 10.67 4.69 19.45
N ALA A 149 11.21 3.47 19.39
CA ALA A 149 11.08 2.44 20.44
C ALA A 149 11.99 2.70 21.67
N ALA A 150 12.68 3.85 21.72
CA ALA A 150 13.65 4.22 22.77
C ALA A 150 14.84 3.24 22.91
N SER A 151 15.20 2.53 21.85
CA SER A 151 16.33 1.59 21.78
C SER A 151 17.50 2.22 21.02
N CYS A 152 18.19 3.17 21.64
CA CYS A 152 19.27 3.95 21.00
C CYS A 152 20.44 3.09 20.46
N PRO A 153 20.93 2.04 21.15
CA PRO A 153 22.01 1.20 20.62
C PRO A 153 21.65 0.54 19.30
N GLU A 154 20.44 -0.05 19.20
CA GLU A 154 19.92 -0.69 17.99
C GLU A 154 19.73 0.34 16.87
N ALA A 155 19.17 1.50 17.22
CA ALA A 155 18.97 2.61 16.28
C ALA A 155 20.31 3.03 15.62
N LEU A 156 21.36 3.25 16.41
CA LEU A 156 22.68 3.62 15.90
C LEU A 156 23.27 2.53 15.00
N GLY A 157 23.12 1.26 15.38
CA GLY A 157 23.61 0.12 14.60
C GLY A 157 22.95 0.03 13.22
N TRP A 158 21.66 0.33 13.12
CA TRP A 158 20.94 0.31 11.85
C TRP A 158 21.18 1.58 11.01
N LEU A 159 21.21 2.75 11.62
CA LEU A 159 21.53 4.02 10.91
C LEU A 159 22.93 3.98 10.28
N ALA A 160 23.91 3.33 10.92
CA ALA A 160 25.24 3.15 10.37
C ALA A 160 25.26 2.25 9.11
N LYS A 161 24.26 1.38 8.91
CA LYS A 161 24.13 0.52 7.72
C LYS A 161 23.39 1.20 6.57
N ALA A 162 22.74 2.32 6.81
CA ALA A 162 21.96 3.05 5.81
C ALA A 162 22.82 3.94 4.89
N VAL A 163 24.10 4.12 5.22
CA VAL A 163 25.07 5.03 4.55
C VAL A 163 25.82 4.32 3.43
#